data_23af19fe5ddb18f76de54424ac736606
#
_entry.id   23af19fe5ddb18f76de54424ac736606
#
_cell.length_a   1.000
_cell.length_b   1.000
_cell.length_c   1.000
_cell.angle_alpha   90.00
_cell.angle_beta   90.00
_cell.angle_gamma   90.00
#
_symmetry.space_group_name_H-M   'P 1'
#
loop_
_entity.id
_entity.type
_entity.pdbx_description
1 polymer ?
#
loop_
_entity_poly.entity_id
_entity_poly.type
_entity_poly.pdbx_seq_one_letter_code
_entity_poly.pdbx_strand_id
1 'polypeptide(L)'
;MCPGGGYNILAFDLEGTEVCEWLNTIGVNAVLLKYRVPRRAGLPPYHAPLQDAQRTLSITRARAKQWRIAEDRIGILGFSAGGNLAAMAALKYSHRNYDEIDAIDKVS
;
A
#
# COMPACT_ATOMS: atom_id res chain seq x y z
N MET A 1 1.05 -4.52 1.78
CA MET A 1 2.19 -5.24 1.17
C MET A 1 2.44 -4.71 -0.23
N CYS A 2 3.61 -4.13 -0.46
CA CYS A 2 3.98 -3.47 -1.72
C CYS A 2 5.13 -4.24 -2.38
N PRO A 3 4.89 -4.98 -3.47
CA PRO A 3 5.96 -5.69 -4.17
C PRO A 3 6.90 -4.73 -4.89
N GLY A 4 8.12 -5.20 -5.19
CA GLY A 4 9.10 -4.45 -5.96
C GLY A 4 8.92 -4.58 -7.46
N GLY A 5 9.78 -3.95 -8.23
CA GLY A 5 9.76 -4.00 -9.70
C GLY A 5 10.16 -2.69 -10.36
N GLY A 6 10.93 -1.84 -9.67
CA GLY A 6 11.47 -0.58 -10.19
C GLY A 6 10.42 0.46 -10.58
N TYR A 7 9.19 0.34 -10.08
CA TYR A 7 8.03 1.13 -10.48
C TYR A 7 7.62 0.94 -11.96
N ASN A 8 8.12 -0.08 -12.63
CA ASN A 8 7.77 -0.39 -14.01
C ASN A 8 6.97 -1.67 -14.16
N ILE A 9 7.21 -2.63 -13.25
CA ILE A 9 6.49 -3.90 -13.15
C ILE A 9 6.20 -4.20 -11.67
N LEU A 10 5.49 -5.29 -11.40
CA LEU A 10 5.28 -5.80 -10.04
C LEU A 10 5.77 -7.24 -9.94
N ALA A 11 6.69 -7.50 -9.01
CA ALA A 11 7.10 -8.87 -8.64
C ALA A 11 6.01 -9.49 -7.76
N PHE A 12 4.85 -9.74 -8.35
CA PHE A 12 3.59 -10.00 -7.66
C PHE A 12 3.60 -11.31 -6.88
N ASP A 13 4.21 -12.36 -7.44
CA ASP A 13 4.25 -13.67 -6.76
C ASP A 13 5.31 -13.70 -5.67
N LEU A 14 6.56 -13.49 -6.03
CA LEU A 14 7.69 -13.64 -5.12
C LEU A 14 7.68 -12.61 -3.98
N GLU A 15 7.43 -11.34 -4.31
CA GLU A 15 7.46 -10.24 -3.35
C GLU A 15 6.06 -9.75 -2.97
N GLY A 16 5.05 -10.53 -3.28
CA GLY A 16 3.65 -10.22 -3.00
C GLY A 16 2.94 -11.39 -2.36
N THR A 17 2.40 -12.30 -3.17
CA THR A 17 1.58 -13.43 -2.72
C THR A 17 2.31 -14.31 -1.71
N GLU A 18 3.57 -14.67 -1.98
CA GLU A 18 4.35 -15.52 -1.08
C GLU A 18 4.60 -14.85 0.27
N VAL A 19 4.85 -13.53 0.29
CA VAL A 19 5.03 -12.78 1.53
C VAL A 19 3.73 -12.69 2.31
N CYS A 20 2.61 -12.47 1.64
CA CYS A 20 1.30 -12.47 2.28
C CYS A 20 0.97 -13.82 2.92
N GLU A 21 1.27 -14.92 2.24
CA GLU A 21 1.10 -16.26 2.79
C GLU A 21 1.96 -16.47 4.03
N TRP A 22 3.22 -16.04 3.99
CA TRP A 22 4.11 -16.11 5.15
C TRP A 22 3.56 -15.29 6.32
N LEU A 23 3.08 -14.07 6.09
CA LEU A 23 2.48 -13.25 7.12
C LEU A 23 1.28 -13.95 7.78
N ASN A 24 0.46 -14.64 6.98
CA ASN A 24 -0.66 -15.42 7.52
C ASN A 24 -0.19 -16.52 8.47
N THR A 25 0.97 -17.13 8.22
CA THR A 25 1.50 -18.19 9.09
C THR A 25 1.88 -17.70 10.47
N ILE A 26 2.13 -16.40 10.63
CA ILE A 26 2.45 -15.78 11.93
C ILE A 26 1.29 -14.96 12.50
N GLY A 27 0.09 -15.17 11.98
CA GLY A 27 -1.13 -14.54 12.50
C GLY A 27 -1.35 -13.10 12.04
N VAL A 28 -0.69 -12.69 10.95
CA VAL A 28 -0.85 -11.34 10.38
C VAL A 28 -1.69 -11.41 9.12
N ASN A 29 -2.78 -10.65 9.08
CA ASN A 29 -3.56 -10.46 7.86
C ASN A 29 -2.79 -9.57 6.90
N ALA A 30 -2.95 -9.80 5.60
CA ALA A 30 -2.23 -9.04 4.58
C ALA A 30 -3.16 -8.57 3.47
N VAL A 31 -2.95 -7.34 3.04
CA VAL A 31 -3.55 -6.78 1.84
C VAL A 31 -2.43 -6.57 0.84
N LEU A 32 -2.52 -7.21 -0.32
CA LEU A 32 -1.54 -7.07 -1.38
C LEU A 32 -1.98 -5.94 -2.31
N LEU A 33 -1.15 -4.91 -2.39
CA LEU A 33 -1.43 -3.76 -3.24
C LEU A 33 -0.82 -3.95 -4.62
N LYS A 34 -1.69 -3.97 -5.61
CA LYS A 34 -1.29 -3.90 -7.01
C LYS A 34 -1.29 -2.42 -7.44
N TYR A 35 -0.24 -1.71 -7.06
CA TYR A 35 -0.16 -0.28 -7.37
C TYR A 35 0.15 -0.05 -8.85
N ARG A 36 -0.20 1.14 -9.33
CA ARG A 36 -0.09 1.48 -10.75
C ARG A 36 1.36 1.54 -11.22
N VAL A 37 1.64 0.80 -12.28
CA VAL A 37 2.91 0.77 -13.01
C VAL A 37 2.59 0.76 -14.51
N PRO A 38 3.50 1.17 -15.42
CA PRO A 38 4.80 1.74 -15.17
C PRO A 38 4.73 3.16 -14.61
N ARG A 39 5.90 3.70 -14.23
CA ARG A 39 5.99 5.08 -13.73
C ARG A 39 5.52 6.08 -14.78
N ARG A 40 4.95 7.21 -14.33
CA ARG A 40 4.42 8.25 -15.20
C ARG A 40 5.51 9.23 -15.62
N ALA A 41 5.54 9.58 -16.92
CA ALA A 41 6.49 10.57 -17.44
C ALA A 41 6.30 11.94 -16.78
N GLY A 42 7.41 12.61 -16.47
CA GLY A 42 7.37 13.94 -15.87
C GLY A 42 6.99 14.00 -14.40
N LEU A 43 6.73 12.85 -13.76
CA LEU A 43 6.34 12.74 -12.35
C LEU A 43 7.35 11.87 -11.60
N PRO A 44 7.48 12.04 -10.26
CA PRO A 44 8.27 11.12 -9.47
C PRO A 44 7.80 9.67 -9.66
N PRO A 45 8.71 8.68 -9.63
CA PRO A 45 8.33 7.27 -9.82
C PRO A 45 7.24 6.79 -8.88
N TYR A 46 7.22 7.31 -7.64
CA TYR A 46 6.25 6.94 -6.62
C TYR A 46 4.91 7.70 -6.71
N HIS A 47 4.73 8.63 -7.65
CA HIS A 47 3.56 9.54 -7.64
C HIS A 47 2.23 8.80 -7.63
N ALA A 48 1.93 8.03 -8.67
CA ALA A 48 0.69 7.25 -8.73
C ALA A 48 0.68 6.11 -7.69
N PRO A 49 1.78 5.36 -7.51
CA PRO A 49 1.82 4.34 -6.45
C PRO A 49 1.56 4.87 -5.05
N LEU A 50 2.03 6.08 -4.72
CA LEU A 50 1.77 6.68 -3.40
C LEU A 50 0.29 6.98 -3.21
N GLN A 51 -0.39 7.49 -4.23
CA GLN A 51 -1.84 7.68 -4.19
C GLN A 51 -2.56 6.36 -3.92
N ASP A 52 -2.15 5.30 -4.61
CA ASP A 52 -2.71 3.96 -4.43
C ASP A 52 -2.47 3.41 -3.02
N ALA A 53 -1.27 3.61 -2.48
CA ALA A 53 -0.93 3.17 -1.14
C ALA A 53 -1.76 3.93 -0.08
N GLN A 54 -1.86 5.24 -0.21
CA GLN A 54 -2.66 6.06 0.70
C GLN A 54 -4.13 5.65 0.67
N ARG A 55 -4.69 5.46 -0.53
CA ARG A 55 -6.08 5.01 -0.66
C ARG A 55 -6.29 3.62 -0.08
N THR A 56 -5.35 2.71 -0.28
CA THR A 56 -5.41 1.36 0.29
C THR A 56 -5.40 1.38 1.80
N LEU A 57 -4.58 2.23 2.41
CA LEU A 57 -4.57 2.39 3.87
C LEU A 57 -5.91 2.92 4.38
N SER A 58 -6.49 3.89 3.70
CA SER A 58 -7.82 4.41 4.05
C SER A 58 -8.90 3.34 3.95
N ILE A 59 -8.91 2.56 2.86
CA ILE A 59 -9.87 1.46 2.67
C ILE A 59 -9.70 0.40 3.77
N THR A 60 -8.46 0.01 4.04
CA THR A 60 -8.16 -1.03 5.04
C THR A 60 -8.65 -0.60 6.42
N ARG A 61 -8.40 0.66 6.79
CA ARG A 61 -8.86 1.20 8.09
C ARG A 61 -10.37 1.33 8.14
N ALA A 62 -11.01 1.80 7.06
CA ALA A 62 -12.47 1.93 7.00
C ALA A 62 -13.18 0.58 7.09
N ARG A 63 -12.57 -0.48 6.57
CA ARG A 63 -13.11 -1.84 6.57
C ARG A 63 -12.56 -2.74 7.66
N ALA A 64 -11.76 -2.20 8.57
CA ALA A 64 -11.11 -2.98 9.62
C ALA A 64 -12.10 -3.82 10.43
N LYS A 65 -13.21 -3.21 10.82
CA LYS A 65 -14.26 -3.90 11.60
C LYS A 65 -14.91 -5.04 10.80
N GLN A 66 -15.23 -4.79 9.53
CA GLN A 66 -15.80 -5.80 8.63
C GLN A 66 -14.83 -6.96 8.40
N TRP A 67 -13.55 -6.67 8.27
CA TRP A 67 -12.50 -7.66 8.03
C TRP A 67 -11.93 -8.27 9.31
N ARG A 68 -12.43 -7.86 10.47
CA ARG A 68 -12.00 -8.34 11.80
C ARG A 68 -10.50 -8.13 12.03
N ILE A 69 -9.99 -6.97 11.65
CA ILE A 69 -8.62 -6.56 11.91
C ILE A 69 -8.60 -5.36 12.86
N ALA A 70 -7.48 -5.21 13.59
CA ALA A 70 -7.31 -4.10 14.52
C ALA A 70 -6.96 -2.82 13.73
N GLU A 71 -7.83 -1.81 13.76
CA GLU A 71 -7.63 -0.57 13.00
C GLU A 71 -6.42 0.25 13.46
N ASP A 72 -5.95 0.02 14.67
CA ASP A 72 -4.77 0.66 15.25
C ASP A 72 -3.47 -0.13 15.05
N ARG A 73 -3.52 -1.23 14.32
CA ARG A 73 -2.38 -2.12 14.05
C ARG A 73 -2.19 -2.36 12.56
N ILE A 74 -2.33 -1.32 11.77
CA ILE A 74 -2.14 -1.38 10.33
C ILE A 74 -0.76 -0.84 9.99
N GLY A 75 0.05 -1.66 9.33
CA GLY A 75 1.37 -1.28 8.87
C GLY A 75 1.51 -1.42 7.36
N ILE A 76 2.60 -0.91 6.83
CA ILE A 76 2.94 -1.05 5.42
C ILE A 76 4.31 -1.69 5.29
N LEU A 77 4.43 -2.67 4.40
CA LEU A 77 5.64 -3.43 4.13
C LEU A 77 5.90 -3.44 2.63
N GLY A 78 7.15 -3.33 2.25
CA GLY A 78 7.49 -3.36 0.83
C GLY A 78 8.93 -3.78 0.57
N PHE A 79 9.19 -4.21 -0.67
CA PHE A 79 10.51 -4.63 -1.13
C PHE A 79 10.95 -3.79 -2.30
N SER A 80 12.24 -3.40 -2.34
CA SER A 80 12.84 -2.62 -3.42
C SER A 80 12.00 -1.35 -3.69
N ALA A 81 11.48 -1.16 -4.90
CA ALA A 81 10.58 -0.03 -5.20
C ALA A 81 9.36 0.00 -4.26
N GLY A 82 8.82 -1.16 -3.89
CA GLY A 82 7.75 -1.26 -2.90
C GLY A 82 8.19 -0.83 -1.51
N GLY A 83 9.45 -1.06 -1.15
CA GLY A 83 10.05 -0.54 0.09
C GLY A 83 10.17 0.98 0.08
N ASN A 84 10.59 1.55 -1.05
CA ASN A 84 10.59 3.00 -1.24
C ASN A 84 9.16 3.56 -1.11
N LEU A 85 8.18 2.90 -1.73
CA LEU A 85 6.78 3.29 -1.63
C LEU A 85 6.28 3.25 -0.17
N ALA A 86 6.60 2.19 0.56
CA ALA A 86 6.24 2.07 1.97
C ALA A 86 6.85 3.20 2.81
N ALA A 87 8.12 3.53 2.56
CA ALA A 87 8.79 4.65 3.23
C ALA A 87 8.13 5.98 2.88
N MET A 88 7.80 6.22 1.61
CA MET A 88 7.13 7.45 1.19
C MET A 88 5.74 7.57 1.83
N ALA A 89 4.98 6.49 1.91
CA ALA A 89 3.68 6.49 2.57
C ALA A 89 3.81 6.84 4.06
N ALA A 90 4.81 6.29 4.73
CA ALA A 90 5.08 6.59 6.13
C ALA A 90 5.50 8.04 6.37
N LEU A 91 6.36 8.59 5.49
CA LEU A 91 6.87 9.96 5.63
C LEU A 91 5.80 11.02 5.27
N LYS A 92 4.90 10.68 4.37
CA LYS A 92 3.87 11.60 3.86
C LYS A 92 2.47 11.30 4.43
N TYR A 93 2.39 10.68 5.58
CA TYR A 93 1.11 10.26 6.18
C TYR A 93 0.16 11.43 6.46
N SER A 94 0.67 12.63 6.69
CA SER A 94 -0.12 13.81 7.01
C SER A 94 -0.63 14.57 5.79
N HIS A 95 -0.26 14.14 4.59
CA HIS A 95 -0.63 14.83 3.35
C HIS A 95 -1.08 13.83 2.28
N ARG A 96 -2.37 13.93 1.92
CA ARG A 96 -2.91 13.10 0.85
C ARG A 96 -2.45 13.62 -0.51
N ASN A 97 -1.92 12.72 -1.34
CA ASN A 97 -1.40 13.06 -2.67
C ASN A 97 -2.45 12.95 -3.78
N TYR A 98 -3.72 12.93 -3.43
CA TYR A 98 -4.85 12.96 -4.36
C TYR A 98 -6.02 13.67 -3.68
N ASP A 99 -6.97 14.15 -4.46
CA ASP A 99 -8.17 14.79 -3.92
C ASP A 99 -9.08 13.77 -3.25
N GLU A 100 -9.69 14.15 -2.12
CA GLU A 100 -10.63 13.29 -1.41
C GLU A 100 -11.73 12.79 -2.37
N ILE A 101 -11.94 11.48 -2.42
CA ILE A 101 -12.91 10.84 -3.32
C ILE A 101 -14.26 10.66 -2.62
N ASP A 102 -14.24 10.17 -1.39
CA ASP A 102 -15.43 9.82 -0.62
C ASP A 102 -15.15 9.79 0.89
N ALA A 103 -16.14 9.32 1.66
CA ALA A 103 -16.03 9.25 3.10
C ALA A 103 -14.93 8.31 3.62
N ILE A 104 -14.48 7.35 2.81
CA ILE A 104 -13.39 6.43 3.19
C ILE A 104 -12.11 7.23 3.39
N ASP A 105 -11.86 8.25 2.59
CA ASP A 105 -10.64 9.06 2.70
C ASP A 105 -10.60 9.92 3.97
N LYS A 106 -11.69 10.02 4.70
CA LYS A 106 -11.74 10.76 5.97
C LYS A 106 -11.25 9.94 7.16
N VAL A 107 -11.00 8.65 6.98
CA VAL A 107 -10.71 7.71 8.05
C VAL A 107 -9.22 7.60 8.37
N SER A 108 -8.35 7.97 7.45
CA SER A 108 -6.90 7.78 7.61
C SER A 108 -6.16 8.97 8.21
#